data_24cecb6077c3642b1766c8e912f5551e
#
_entry.id   24cecb6077c3642b1766c8e912f5551e
#
_cell.length_a   1.000
_cell.length_b   1.000
_cell.length_c   1.000
_cell.angle_alpha   90.00
_cell.angle_beta   90.00
_cell.angle_gamma   90.00
#
_symmetry.space_group_name_H-M   'P 1'
#
loop_
_entity.id
_entity.type
_entity.pdbx_description
1 polymer ?
#
loop_
_entity_poly.entity_id
_entity_poly.type
_entity_poly.pdbx_seq_one_letter_code
_entity_poly.pdbx_strand_id
1 'polypeptide(L)'
;YAYDQHVGIQDLQGDWRLEQEEIDKIVAWAESGAPLGDADVAVPMPNLPDPDQWTFSEQFGAPDLIIPSSPYDIPAQGNDLWSKEYTATGLTEDRCIKAVQVKPRGDAAAVVHHANSSVYVPDENGELQRYGQLTEYAMGKWGEIPGDGVCRSLPANATVLWDIHMFPGGVGATATGEMIEDNVVEIGVWFHEKGYEETAYDQDLRLYGLREGYENGHLVIPPHGTAMTQGFHSFDHPVRIDSFQPHGHLRMRAASLEIYYPETGRTEQISQISNWSATWHHS
;
A
#
# COMPACT_ATOMS: atom_id res chain seq x y z
N TYR A 1 6.46 -1.41 -15.66
CA TYR A 1 5.73 -2.43 -14.92
C TYR A 1 6.70 -3.38 -14.24
N ALA A 2 6.58 -3.54 -12.92
CA ALA A 2 7.59 -4.25 -12.14
C ALA A 2 7.48 -5.78 -12.22
N TYR A 3 6.29 -6.30 -12.49
CA TYR A 3 6.05 -7.72 -12.55
C TYR A 3 6.56 -8.34 -13.86
N ASP A 4 7.17 -9.51 -13.74
CA ASP A 4 7.73 -10.21 -14.88
C ASP A 4 6.62 -10.87 -15.70
N GLN A 5 6.34 -10.30 -16.88
CA GLN A 5 5.30 -10.78 -17.78
C GLN A 5 5.65 -12.09 -18.48
N HIS A 6 6.94 -12.42 -18.57
CA HIS A 6 7.41 -13.55 -19.35
C HIS A 6 7.35 -14.87 -18.58
N VAL A 7 7.20 -14.81 -17.28
CA VAL A 7 7.21 -16.01 -16.42
C VAL A 7 5.88 -16.75 -16.47
N GLY A 8 4.76 -16.05 -16.81
CA GLY A 8 3.43 -16.66 -16.94
C GLY A 8 2.87 -17.23 -15.64
N ILE A 9 3.38 -16.77 -14.50
CA ILE A 9 3.00 -17.26 -13.18
C ILE A 9 2.06 -16.31 -12.44
N GLN A 10 1.84 -15.12 -12.99
CA GLN A 10 1.04 -14.08 -12.35
C GLN A 10 -0.19 -13.78 -13.21
N ASP A 11 -1.35 -13.95 -12.60
CA ASP A 11 -2.64 -13.51 -13.12
C ASP A 11 -3.20 -12.50 -12.12
N LEU A 12 -2.99 -11.21 -12.42
CA LEU A 12 -3.25 -10.11 -11.48
C LEU A 12 -4.65 -9.57 -11.66
N GLN A 13 -5.37 -9.35 -10.57
CA GLN A 13 -6.59 -8.54 -10.60
C GLN A 13 -6.23 -7.09 -10.96
N GLY A 14 -7.01 -6.49 -11.89
CA GLY A 14 -6.78 -5.11 -12.28
C GLY A 14 -5.43 -4.89 -12.95
N ASP A 15 -5.08 -5.73 -13.90
CA ASP A 15 -3.87 -5.56 -14.71
C ASP A 15 -3.92 -4.24 -15.48
N TRP A 16 -2.99 -3.35 -15.17
CA TRP A 16 -2.91 -2.00 -15.71
C TRP A 16 -1.97 -1.90 -16.93
N ARG A 17 -1.51 -3.05 -17.43
CA ARG A 17 -0.69 -3.06 -18.64
C ARG A 17 -1.50 -2.57 -19.82
N LEU A 18 -0.87 -1.76 -20.63
CA LEU A 18 -1.42 -1.39 -21.93
C LEU A 18 -1.29 -2.58 -22.89
N GLU A 19 -2.30 -2.77 -23.72
CA GLU A 19 -2.22 -3.70 -24.82
C GLU A 19 -1.17 -3.24 -25.85
N GLN A 20 -0.56 -4.17 -26.57
CA GLN A 20 0.50 -3.83 -27.54
C GLN A 20 0.02 -2.83 -28.58
N GLU A 21 -1.24 -2.90 -29.02
CA GLU A 21 -1.83 -1.94 -29.96
C GLU A 21 -1.89 -0.51 -29.38
N GLU A 22 -2.14 -0.37 -28.09
CA GLU A 22 -2.16 0.94 -27.40
C GLU A 22 -0.75 1.51 -27.30
N ILE A 23 0.22 0.66 -26.96
CA ILE A 23 1.65 1.03 -26.95
C ILE A 23 2.09 1.50 -28.32
N ASP A 24 1.77 0.74 -29.37
CA ASP A 24 2.13 1.06 -30.76
C ASP A 24 1.50 2.39 -31.20
N LYS A 25 0.25 2.69 -30.80
CA LYS A 25 -0.39 3.99 -31.05
C LYS A 25 0.34 5.15 -30.37
N ILE A 26 0.74 4.98 -29.11
CA ILE A 26 1.47 6.01 -28.37
C ILE A 26 2.84 6.25 -29.01
N VAL A 27 3.55 5.17 -29.38
CA VAL A 27 4.86 5.27 -30.06
C VAL A 27 4.72 5.99 -31.39
N ALA A 28 3.77 5.57 -32.23
CA ALA A 28 3.54 6.20 -33.54
C ALA A 28 3.14 7.68 -33.42
N TRP A 29 2.33 8.03 -32.44
CA TRP A 29 1.99 9.42 -32.13
C TRP A 29 3.23 10.24 -31.75
N ALA A 30 4.07 9.71 -30.84
CA ALA A 30 5.29 10.38 -30.43
C ALA A 30 6.30 10.53 -31.59
N GLU A 31 6.50 9.50 -32.41
CA GLU A 31 7.38 9.52 -33.58
C GLU A 31 6.90 10.49 -34.67
N SER A 32 5.59 10.71 -34.78
CA SER A 32 5.01 11.70 -35.70
C SER A 32 5.13 13.14 -35.23
N GLY A 33 5.81 13.41 -34.12
CA GLY A 33 6.01 14.73 -33.54
C GLY A 33 4.93 15.13 -32.55
N ALA A 34 4.21 14.19 -32.00
CA ALA A 34 3.17 14.36 -30.97
C ALA A 34 2.12 15.45 -31.37
N PRO A 35 1.49 15.33 -32.53
CA PRO A 35 0.56 16.37 -33.01
C PRO A 35 -0.63 16.50 -32.03
N LEU A 36 -1.05 17.76 -31.83
CA LEU A 36 -2.30 18.03 -31.12
C LEU A 36 -3.46 17.52 -31.97
N GLY A 37 -4.33 16.70 -31.36
CA GLY A 37 -5.52 16.20 -32.02
C GLY A 37 -6.57 17.29 -32.28
N ASP A 38 -7.64 16.92 -32.96
CA ASP A 38 -8.77 17.82 -33.21
C ASP A 38 -9.56 18.01 -31.91
N ALA A 39 -9.67 19.27 -31.48
CA ALA A 39 -10.38 19.64 -30.24
C ALA A 39 -11.88 19.27 -30.30
N ASP A 40 -12.48 19.22 -31.49
CA ASP A 40 -13.91 18.90 -31.65
C ASP A 40 -14.22 17.39 -31.41
N VAL A 41 -13.18 16.56 -31.51
CA VAL A 41 -13.29 15.11 -31.23
C VAL A 41 -12.49 14.68 -29.97
N ALA A 42 -12.04 15.65 -29.20
CA ALA A 42 -11.31 15.39 -27.97
C ALA A 42 -12.17 14.57 -27.01
N VAL A 43 -11.59 13.50 -26.45
CA VAL A 43 -12.24 12.76 -25.38
C VAL A 43 -12.33 13.67 -24.14
N PRO A 44 -13.49 13.77 -23.49
CA PRO A 44 -13.59 14.52 -22.23
C PRO A 44 -12.51 14.07 -21.25
N MET A 45 -11.95 15.03 -20.52
CA MET A 45 -11.06 14.67 -19.41
C MET A 45 -11.76 13.66 -18.49
N PRO A 46 -11.08 12.57 -18.11
CA PRO A 46 -11.65 11.65 -17.14
C PRO A 46 -11.99 12.40 -15.86
N ASN A 47 -13.10 12.02 -15.25
CA ASN A 47 -13.47 12.54 -13.94
C ASN A 47 -12.48 11.97 -12.92
N LEU A 48 -11.43 12.73 -12.60
CA LEU A 48 -10.47 12.30 -11.59
C LEU A 48 -11.14 12.36 -10.22
N PRO A 49 -10.84 11.40 -9.33
CA PRO A 49 -11.36 11.44 -7.97
C PRO A 49 -11.01 12.77 -7.29
N ASP A 50 -11.98 13.39 -6.66
CA ASP A 50 -11.77 14.55 -5.82
C ASP A 50 -10.93 14.11 -4.59
N PRO A 51 -9.74 14.68 -4.38
CA PRO A 51 -8.88 14.27 -3.26
C PRO A 51 -9.51 14.53 -1.89
N ASP A 52 -10.50 15.41 -1.80
CA ASP A 52 -11.23 15.69 -0.57
C ASP A 52 -12.38 14.72 -0.31
N GLN A 53 -12.75 13.91 -1.29
CA GLN A 53 -13.81 12.92 -1.14
C GLN A 53 -13.25 11.52 -0.88
N TRP A 54 -14.04 10.72 -0.18
CA TRP A 54 -13.79 9.29 -0.01
C TRP A 54 -14.28 8.55 -1.25
N THR A 55 -13.38 7.90 -1.98
CA THR A 55 -13.72 7.16 -3.21
C THR A 55 -14.77 6.08 -2.95
N PHE A 56 -14.70 5.41 -1.79
CA PHE A 56 -15.65 4.36 -1.44
C PHE A 56 -17.02 4.88 -0.98
N SER A 57 -17.19 6.20 -0.82
CA SER A 57 -18.48 6.77 -0.44
C SER A 57 -19.55 6.64 -1.53
N GLU A 58 -19.18 6.51 -2.78
CA GLU A 58 -20.14 6.23 -3.86
C GLU A 58 -20.81 4.86 -3.66
N GLN A 59 -20.08 3.89 -3.13
CA GLN A 59 -20.54 2.53 -2.94
C GLN A 59 -21.12 2.27 -1.54
N PHE A 60 -20.53 2.87 -0.51
CA PHE A 60 -20.82 2.51 0.89
C PHE A 60 -21.37 3.66 1.73
N GLY A 61 -21.51 4.86 1.17
CA GLY A 61 -21.86 6.05 1.95
C GLY A 61 -20.64 6.62 2.70
N ALA A 62 -20.90 7.52 3.63
CA ALA A 62 -19.80 8.08 4.46
C ALA A 62 -19.11 7.00 5.31
N PRO A 63 -17.82 7.16 5.63
CA PRO A 63 -17.14 6.26 6.55
C PRO A 63 -17.85 6.19 7.92
N ASP A 64 -17.90 5.00 8.51
CA ASP A 64 -18.41 4.80 9.87
C ASP A 64 -17.44 5.35 10.93
N LEU A 65 -16.14 5.37 10.60
CA LEU A 65 -15.08 5.88 11.47
C LEU A 65 -14.05 6.62 10.63
N ILE A 66 -13.63 7.80 11.10
CA ILE A 66 -12.49 8.53 10.55
C ILE A 66 -11.41 8.63 11.63
N ILE A 67 -10.20 8.20 11.29
CA ILE A 67 -9.03 8.24 12.17
C ILE A 67 -8.03 9.23 11.56
N PRO A 68 -7.86 10.44 12.11
CA PRO A 68 -6.88 11.40 11.61
C PRO A 68 -5.50 11.16 12.22
N SER A 69 -4.45 11.52 11.50
CA SER A 69 -3.14 11.79 12.09
C SER A 69 -3.17 13.12 12.88
N SER A 70 -2.12 13.39 13.66
CA SER A 70 -1.89 14.77 14.13
C SER A 70 -1.55 15.68 12.96
N PRO A 71 -1.83 16.97 13.05
CA PRO A 71 -1.44 17.92 12.02
C PRO A 71 0.08 18.16 12.02
N TYR A 72 0.64 18.37 10.84
CA TYR A 72 2.05 18.68 10.60
C TYR A 72 2.20 19.88 9.71
N ASP A 73 3.23 20.67 9.99
CA ASP A 73 3.70 21.73 9.10
C ASP A 73 4.88 21.21 8.29
N ILE A 74 4.79 21.33 6.98
CA ILE A 74 5.81 20.88 6.04
C ILE A 74 6.43 22.09 5.35
N PRO A 75 7.75 22.34 5.53
CA PRO A 75 8.41 23.47 4.91
C PRO A 75 8.45 23.31 3.38
N ALA A 76 8.51 24.43 2.67
CA ALA A 76 8.59 24.45 1.18
C ALA A 76 9.83 23.72 0.64
N GLN A 77 10.87 23.58 1.43
CA GLN A 77 12.13 22.93 1.09
C GLN A 77 12.76 22.28 2.32
N GLY A 78 13.48 21.20 2.12
CA GLY A 78 14.16 20.51 3.21
C GLY A 78 14.47 19.06 2.85
N ASN A 79 14.96 18.34 3.85
CA ASN A 79 15.09 16.90 3.77
C ASN A 79 13.73 16.23 3.98
N ASP A 80 13.63 14.97 3.59
CA ASP A 80 12.48 14.13 3.88
C ASP A 80 12.15 14.14 5.37
N LEU A 81 10.87 14.21 5.67
CA LEU A 81 10.35 14.20 7.03
C LEU A 81 9.61 12.88 7.28
N TRP A 82 9.79 12.37 8.49
CA TRP A 82 9.13 11.15 8.95
C TRP A 82 8.40 11.46 10.25
N SER A 83 7.14 11.09 10.29
CA SER A 83 6.34 11.18 11.51
C SER A 83 5.89 9.81 11.96
N LYS A 84 6.01 9.58 13.27
CA LYS A 84 5.49 8.39 13.95
C LYS A 84 4.71 8.80 15.17
N GLU A 85 3.44 8.48 15.17
CA GLU A 85 2.55 8.82 16.27
C GLU A 85 1.41 7.84 16.41
N TYR A 86 0.73 7.91 17.54
CA TYR A 86 -0.39 7.03 17.84
C TYR A 86 -1.70 7.82 17.92
N THR A 87 -2.74 7.30 17.27
CA THR A 87 -4.11 7.82 17.37
C THR A 87 -5.04 6.72 17.84
N ALA A 88 -5.75 6.95 18.94
CA ALA A 88 -6.75 6.00 19.42
C ALA A 88 -7.96 5.96 18.47
N THR A 89 -8.49 4.77 18.20
CA THR A 89 -9.68 4.60 17.35
C THR A 89 -10.97 5.01 18.06
N GLY A 90 -10.98 4.95 19.38
CA GLY A 90 -12.20 5.16 20.17
C GLY A 90 -13.20 4.02 20.15
N LEU A 91 -12.87 2.89 19.51
CA LEU A 91 -13.76 1.72 19.47
C LEU A 91 -13.84 1.06 20.85
N THR A 92 -15.06 0.72 21.25
CA THR A 92 -15.36 0.00 22.50
C THR A 92 -15.72 -1.46 22.30
N GLU A 93 -15.81 -1.90 21.06
CA GLU A 93 -16.10 -3.27 20.64
C GLU A 93 -15.32 -3.61 19.39
N ASP A 94 -15.06 -4.89 19.17
CA ASP A 94 -14.43 -5.37 17.94
C ASP A 94 -15.36 -5.15 16.75
N ARG A 95 -14.80 -4.70 15.64
CA ARG A 95 -15.55 -4.46 14.40
C ARG A 95 -14.86 -5.14 13.22
N CYS A 96 -15.67 -5.59 12.29
CA CYS A 96 -15.19 -6.18 11.05
C CYS A 96 -15.17 -5.11 9.94
N ILE A 97 -14.00 -4.86 9.37
CA ILE A 97 -13.81 -3.88 8.30
C ILE A 97 -14.36 -4.45 7.00
N LYS A 98 -15.23 -3.69 6.36
CA LYS A 98 -15.78 -3.92 5.03
C LYS A 98 -14.97 -3.23 3.94
N ALA A 99 -14.48 -2.02 4.24
CA ALA A 99 -13.58 -1.27 3.38
C ALA A 99 -12.75 -0.31 4.25
N VAL A 100 -11.55 0.00 3.79
CA VAL A 100 -10.67 0.98 4.40
C VAL A 100 -9.97 1.79 3.32
N GLN A 101 -9.95 3.09 3.49
CA GLN A 101 -9.26 4.02 2.61
C GLN A 101 -8.41 4.97 3.42
N VAL A 102 -7.21 5.24 2.94
CA VAL A 102 -6.33 6.24 3.53
C VAL A 102 -6.06 7.34 2.52
N LYS A 103 -6.11 8.58 2.96
CA LYS A 103 -5.82 9.72 2.09
C LYS A 103 -5.16 10.87 2.84
N PRO A 104 -4.19 11.56 2.25
CA PRO A 104 -3.80 12.90 2.66
C PRO A 104 -4.96 13.87 2.42
N ARG A 105 -5.10 14.88 3.26
CA ARG A 105 -6.17 15.85 3.20
C ARG A 105 -5.70 17.13 2.52
N GLY A 106 -6.51 17.67 1.59
CA GLY A 106 -6.20 18.92 0.91
C GLY A 106 -4.81 18.92 0.27
N ASP A 107 -4.03 19.96 0.54
CA ASP A 107 -2.69 20.15 -0.02
C ASP A 107 -1.65 19.13 0.49
N ALA A 108 -1.95 18.37 1.54
CA ALA A 108 -1.08 17.31 2.03
C ALA A 108 -0.77 16.25 0.97
N ALA A 109 -1.69 16.03 0.02
CA ALA A 109 -1.48 15.12 -1.11
C ALA A 109 -0.26 15.48 -1.97
N ALA A 110 0.13 16.77 -1.99
CA ALA A 110 1.29 17.23 -2.75
C ALA A 110 2.64 16.85 -2.10
N VAL A 111 2.65 16.52 -0.82
CA VAL A 111 3.89 16.32 -0.04
C VAL A 111 3.97 14.97 0.66
N VAL A 112 2.86 14.28 0.89
CA VAL A 112 2.85 12.94 1.49
C VAL A 112 3.24 11.92 0.41
N HIS A 113 4.41 11.30 0.58
CA HIS A 113 4.90 10.28 -0.34
C HIS A 113 4.23 8.92 -0.07
N HIS A 114 4.19 8.50 1.20
CA HIS A 114 3.41 7.36 1.66
C HIS A 114 3.04 7.52 3.15
N ALA A 115 2.00 6.84 3.56
CA ALA A 115 1.58 6.76 4.94
C ALA A 115 1.16 5.33 5.28
N ASN A 116 1.98 4.68 6.09
CA ASN A 116 1.68 3.37 6.63
C ASN A 116 0.89 3.51 7.93
N SER A 117 0.00 2.57 8.18
CA SER A 117 -0.74 2.50 9.43
C SER A 117 -0.79 1.07 9.97
N SER A 118 -0.49 0.92 11.24
CA SER A 118 -0.54 -0.37 11.94
C SER A 118 -1.43 -0.29 13.16
N VAL A 119 -2.18 -1.35 13.40
CA VAL A 119 -3.04 -1.48 14.58
C VAL A 119 -2.24 -2.01 15.75
N TYR A 120 -2.41 -1.38 16.88
CA TYR A 120 -1.88 -1.80 18.18
C TYR A 120 -3.03 -1.94 19.18
N VAL A 121 -2.92 -2.89 20.07
CA VAL A 121 -3.86 -3.12 21.17
C VAL A 121 -3.10 -3.20 22.48
N PRO A 122 -3.66 -2.72 23.60
CA PRO A 122 -3.02 -2.86 24.89
C PRO A 122 -3.08 -4.32 25.36
N ASP A 123 -1.98 -4.81 25.92
CA ASP A 123 -1.93 -6.07 26.65
C ASP A 123 -2.46 -5.93 28.09
N GLU A 124 -2.33 -6.98 28.89
CA GLU A 124 -2.78 -7.02 30.29
C GLU A 124 -2.15 -5.92 31.16
N ASN A 125 -0.97 -5.44 30.79
CA ASN A 125 -0.23 -4.41 31.50
C ASN A 125 -0.50 -3.00 30.93
N GLY A 126 -1.27 -2.90 29.87
CA GLY A 126 -1.52 -1.66 29.13
C GLY A 126 -0.45 -1.32 28.12
N GLU A 127 0.52 -2.21 27.86
CA GLU A 127 1.56 -2.02 26.85
C GLU A 127 1.02 -2.31 25.45
N LEU A 128 1.28 -1.41 24.49
CA LEU A 128 0.78 -1.56 23.14
C LEU A 128 1.51 -2.67 22.38
N GLN A 129 0.78 -3.69 21.97
CA GLN A 129 1.25 -4.79 21.15
C GLN A 129 0.74 -4.65 19.73
N ARG A 130 1.62 -4.87 18.74
CA ARG A 130 1.22 -4.83 17.33
C ARG A 130 0.22 -5.94 17.02
N TYR A 131 -0.95 -5.56 16.53
CA TYR A 131 -2.00 -6.49 16.11
C TYR A 131 -1.87 -6.84 14.62
N GLY A 132 -1.70 -5.84 13.74
CA GLY A 132 -1.60 -6.03 12.30
C GLY A 132 -1.38 -4.71 11.55
N GLN A 133 -1.36 -4.78 10.24
CA GLN A 133 -1.43 -3.61 9.38
C GLN A 133 -2.89 -3.21 9.17
N LEU A 134 -3.17 -1.92 9.16
CA LEU A 134 -4.51 -1.42 8.88
C LEU A 134 -4.67 -1.14 7.39
N THR A 135 -3.86 -0.25 6.88
CA THR A 135 -3.84 0.14 5.47
C THR A 135 -2.59 0.95 5.16
N GLU A 136 -2.38 1.25 3.90
CA GLU A 136 -1.25 2.04 3.41
C GLU A 136 -1.74 3.02 2.33
N TYR A 137 -1.28 4.26 2.42
CA TYR A 137 -1.31 5.20 1.31
C TYR A 137 0.01 5.15 0.57
N ALA A 138 -0.05 4.99 -0.72
CA ALA A 138 1.05 5.24 -1.64
C ALA A 138 0.45 5.82 -2.93
N MET A 139 1.25 6.47 -3.74
CA MET A 139 0.76 7.01 -5.02
C MET A 139 0.21 5.86 -5.88
N GLY A 140 -1.08 5.95 -6.23
CA GLY A 140 -1.80 4.91 -6.96
C GLY A 140 -2.51 3.85 -6.10
N LYS A 141 -2.24 3.80 -4.79
CA LYS A 141 -2.96 2.94 -3.84
C LYS A 141 -3.82 3.79 -2.92
N TRP A 142 -5.13 3.64 -3.03
CA TRP A 142 -6.10 4.49 -2.33
C TRP A 142 -6.72 3.83 -1.11
N GLY A 143 -6.96 2.51 -1.19
CA GLY A 143 -7.62 1.77 -0.15
C GLY A 143 -7.84 0.31 -0.52
N GLU A 144 -8.51 -0.40 0.34
CA GLU A 144 -8.68 -1.84 0.26
C GLU A 144 -10.11 -2.25 0.62
N ILE A 145 -10.61 -3.25 -0.10
CA ILE A 145 -11.87 -3.93 0.18
C ILE A 145 -11.52 -5.40 0.38
N PRO A 146 -11.60 -5.94 1.60
CA PRO A 146 -11.44 -7.37 1.84
C PRO A 146 -12.42 -8.18 0.97
N GLY A 147 -12.03 -9.39 0.60
CA GLY A 147 -12.88 -10.26 -0.21
C GLY A 147 -14.19 -10.65 0.49
N ASP A 148 -15.14 -11.16 -0.26
CA ASP A 148 -16.41 -11.62 0.28
C ASP A 148 -16.22 -12.69 1.35
N GLY A 149 -16.92 -12.56 2.47
CA GLY A 149 -16.80 -13.45 3.62
C GLY A 149 -15.55 -13.24 4.47
N VAL A 150 -14.68 -12.28 4.12
CA VAL A 150 -13.45 -12.00 4.88
C VAL A 150 -13.69 -10.90 5.88
N CYS A 151 -13.27 -11.13 7.12
CA CYS A 151 -13.23 -10.12 8.16
C CYS A 151 -11.79 -9.66 8.41
N ARG A 152 -11.52 -8.38 8.13
CA ARG A 152 -10.36 -7.70 8.70
C ARG A 152 -10.79 -7.08 10.02
N SER A 153 -10.33 -7.66 11.12
CA SER A 153 -10.75 -7.23 12.46
C SER A 153 -10.06 -5.93 12.88
N LEU A 154 -10.85 -4.98 13.39
CA LEU A 154 -10.35 -3.81 14.12
C LEU A 154 -10.82 -3.93 15.59
N PRO A 155 -9.93 -4.29 16.51
CA PRO A 155 -10.30 -4.58 17.89
C PRO A 155 -10.76 -3.37 18.69
N ALA A 156 -11.51 -3.65 19.75
CA ALA A 156 -11.81 -2.67 20.78
C ALA A 156 -10.53 -2.07 21.38
N ASN A 157 -10.59 -0.80 21.73
CA ASN A 157 -9.45 -0.05 22.31
C ASN A 157 -8.20 -0.02 21.41
N ALA A 158 -8.36 -0.34 20.12
CA ALA A 158 -7.26 -0.26 19.18
C ALA A 158 -6.72 1.17 19.04
N THR A 159 -5.43 1.25 18.81
CA THR A 159 -4.69 2.47 18.52
C THR A 159 -3.96 2.29 17.21
N VAL A 160 -3.99 3.28 16.34
CA VAL A 160 -3.27 3.29 15.07
C VAL A 160 -1.93 3.95 15.26
N LEU A 161 -0.85 3.22 14.96
CA LEU A 161 0.48 3.80 14.75
C LEU A 161 0.57 4.28 13.32
N TRP A 162 0.79 5.55 13.14
CA TRP A 162 1.14 6.17 11.87
C TRP A 162 2.64 6.10 11.61
N ASP A 163 3.01 5.92 10.36
CA ASP A 163 4.38 6.07 9.84
C ASP A 163 4.27 6.81 8.51
N ILE A 164 4.37 8.15 8.57
CA ILE A 164 4.10 9.04 7.45
C ILE A 164 5.43 9.58 6.93
N HIS A 165 5.70 9.36 5.65
CA HIS A 165 6.83 9.92 4.93
C HIS A 165 6.38 11.09 4.08
N MET A 166 6.98 12.24 4.33
CA MET A 166 6.66 13.50 3.67
C MET A 166 7.89 14.04 2.96
N PHE A 167 7.68 14.56 1.77
CA PHE A 167 8.71 15.10 0.91
C PHE A 167 8.56 16.63 0.78
N PRO A 168 9.32 17.43 1.54
CA PRO A 168 9.31 18.90 1.41
C PRO A 168 9.64 19.34 -0.02
N GLY A 169 8.89 20.28 -0.53
CA GLY A 169 9.00 20.70 -1.93
C GLY A 169 8.12 19.90 -2.89
N GLY A 170 7.37 18.93 -2.37
CA GLY A 170 6.34 18.19 -3.09
C GLY A 170 6.83 16.95 -3.85
N VAL A 171 5.89 16.08 -4.16
CA VAL A 171 6.09 14.90 -4.99
C VAL A 171 5.67 15.18 -6.43
N GLY A 172 6.58 14.94 -7.36
CA GLY A 172 6.31 15.19 -8.78
C GLY A 172 6.19 16.67 -9.12
N ALA A 173 5.26 17.00 -10.04
CA ALA A 173 5.04 18.36 -10.54
C ALA A 173 4.15 19.23 -9.63
N THR A 174 3.77 18.72 -8.46
CA THR A 174 2.81 19.39 -7.57
C THR A 174 3.46 20.23 -6.47
N ALA A 175 4.80 20.35 -6.48
CA ALA A 175 5.51 21.20 -5.52
C ALA A 175 4.97 22.63 -5.53
N THR A 176 4.43 23.08 -4.40
CA THR A 176 3.84 24.41 -4.26
C THR A 176 4.89 25.50 -4.11
N GLY A 177 6.09 25.15 -3.63
CA GLY A 177 7.15 26.10 -3.28
C GLY A 177 6.85 26.93 -2.02
N GLU A 178 5.78 26.59 -1.31
CA GLU A 178 5.32 27.24 -0.08
C GLU A 178 5.26 26.21 1.06
N MET A 179 5.28 26.69 2.29
CA MET A 179 5.03 25.84 3.45
C MET A 179 3.56 25.39 3.42
N ILE A 180 3.31 24.12 3.69
CA ILE A 180 1.97 23.56 3.84
C ILE A 180 1.73 23.37 5.34
N GLU A 181 0.77 24.09 5.87
CA GLU A 181 0.41 24.08 7.28
C GLU A 181 -0.71 23.04 7.53
N ASP A 182 -0.78 22.57 8.77
CA ASP A 182 -1.85 21.69 9.26
C ASP A 182 -2.12 20.44 8.38
N ASN A 183 -1.06 19.82 7.84
CA ASN A 183 -1.20 18.60 7.07
C ASN A 183 -1.75 17.47 7.93
N VAL A 184 -2.77 16.80 7.42
CA VAL A 184 -3.40 15.64 8.06
C VAL A 184 -3.53 14.52 7.03
N VAL A 185 -3.24 13.29 7.46
CA VAL A 185 -3.60 12.08 6.75
C VAL A 185 -4.77 11.44 7.50
N GLU A 186 -5.79 11.03 6.78
CA GLU A 186 -6.98 10.43 7.37
C GLU A 186 -7.18 8.99 6.88
N ILE A 187 -7.67 8.12 7.78
CA ILE A 187 -8.18 6.81 7.43
C ILE A 187 -9.69 6.84 7.59
N GLY A 188 -10.41 6.52 6.52
CA GLY A 188 -11.84 6.22 6.55
C GLY A 188 -12.06 4.72 6.62
N VAL A 189 -12.91 4.26 7.53
CA VAL A 189 -13.23 2.86 7.74
C VAL A 189 -14.73 2.66 7.60
N TRP A 190 -15.12 1.67 6.81
CA TRP A 190 -16.49 1.17 6.69
C TRP A 190 -16.57 -0.20 7.32
N PHE A 191 -17.54 -0.42 8.17
CA PHE A 191 -17.71 -1.68 8.86
C PHE A 191 -18.84 -2.51 8.26
N HIS A 192 -18.72 -3.81 8.38
CA HIS A 192 -19.88 -4.68 8.21
C HIS A 192 -20.90 -4.44 9.31
N GLU A 193 -22.15 -4.73 9.00
CA GLU A 193 -23.23 -4.71 10.00
C GLU A 193 -22.92 -5.66 11.15
N LYS A 194 -23.42 -5.33 12.34
CA LYS A 194 -23.27 -6.22 13.49
C LYS A 194 -23.95 -7.57 13.20
N GLY A 195 -23.21 -8.64 13.50
CA GLY A 195 -23.66 -10.02 13.22
C GLY A 195 -23.30 -10.48 11.81
N TYR A 196 -22.38 -9.79 11.13
CA TYR A 196 -21.78 -10.30 9.90
C TYR A 196 -21.14 -11.66 10.17
N GLU A 197 -21.50 -12.65 9.34
CA GLU A 197 -20.96 -14.02 9.44
C GLU A 197 -19.77 -14.14 8.48
N GLU A 198 -18.57 -14.04 9.06
CA GLU A 198 -17.33 -14.23 8.34
C GLU A 198 -17.01 -15.72 8.14
N THR A 199 -16.38 -16.03 7.02
CA THR A 199 -15.85 -17.37 6.71
C THR A 199 -14.33 -17.43 6.82
N ALA A 200 -13.67 -16.28 6.85
CA ALA A 200 -12.22 -16.16 7.00
C ALA A 200 -11.84 -14.84 7.66
N TYR A 201 -10.69 -14.83 8.30
CA TYR A 201 -10.06 -13.62 8.82
C TYR A 201 -8.88 -13.22 7.96
N ASP A 202 -8.78 -11.92 7.68
CA ASP A 202 -7.63 -11.33 7.01
C ASP A 202 -6.47 -11.16 8.00
N GLN A 203 -5.30 -11.61 7.61
CA GLN A 203 -4.09 -11.49 8.40
C GLN A 203 -2.95 -10.91 7.56
N ASP A 204 -2.30 -9.89 8.09
CA ASP A 204 -1.05 -9.38 7.55
C ASP A 204 0.11 -10.26 8.02
N LEU A 205 0.82 -10.85 7.08
CA LEU A 205 2.00 -11.66 7.34
C LEU A 205 3.25 -11.02 6.73
N ARG A 206 4.21 -10.72 7.57
CA ARG A 206 5.52 -10.22 7.13
C ARG A 206 6.54 -11.34 7.10
N LEU A 207 7.00 -11.68 5.91
CA LEU A 207 8.09 -12.61 5.71
C LEU A 207 9.42 -11.85 5.84
N TYR A 208 9.97 -11.84 7.04
CA TYR A 208 11.30 -11.31 7.25
C TYR A 208 12.35 -12.32 6.80
N GLY A 209 13.39 -11.82 6.14
CA GLY A 209 14.52 -12.65 5.72
C GLY A 209 15.12 -13.42 6.89
N LEU A 210 15.49 -14.67 6.64
CA LEU A 210 16.47 -15.35 7.47
C LEU A 210 17.70 -14.44 7.51
N ARG A 211 18.25 -14.23 8.68
CA ARG A 211 19.30 -13.22 8.95
C ARG A 211 20.64 -13.51 8.25
N GLU A 212 20.65 -14.39 7.28
CA GLU A 212 21.78 -14.64 6.41
C GLU A 212 22.04 -13.39 5.55
N GLY A 213 23.23 -12.83 5.68
CA GLY A 213 23.56 -11.53 5.08
C GLY A 213 23.21 -10.30 5.94
N TYR A 214 22.63 -10.50 7.14
CA TYR A 214 22.39 -9.42 8.08
C TYR A 214 23.47 -9.42 9.16
N GLU A 215 24.12 -8.28 9.34
CA GLU A 215 25.02 -8.02 10.45
C GLU A 215 24.40 -6.99 11.39
N ASN A 216 24.32 -7.31 12.69
CA ASN A 216 23.74 -6.43 13.69
C ASN A 216 22.30 -5.93 13.35
N GLY A 217 21.51 -6.78 12.68
CA GLY A 217 20.15 -6.44 12.27
C GLY A 217 20.03 -5.67 10.96
N HIS A 218 21.14 -5.42 10.27
CA HIS A 218 21.16 -4.71 8.98
C HIS A 218 21.57 -5.64 7.83
N LEU A 219 20.90 -5.52 6.69
CA LEU A 219 21.28 -6.19 5.46
C LEU A 219 22.60 -5.60 4.95
N VAL A 220 23.63 -6.43 4.85
CA VAL A 220 24.93 -6.02 4.34
C VAL A 220 25.09 -6.45 2.89
N ILE A 221 25.22 -5.47 2.00
CA ILE A 221 25.50 -5.70 0.58
C ILE A 221 26.98 -5.39 0.35
N PRO A 222 27.80 -6.38 -0.07
CA PRO A 222 29.21 -6.15 -0.30
C PRO A 222 29.45 -5.10 -1.39
N PRO A 223 30.54 -4.32 -1.35
CA PRO A 223 30.90 -3.43 -2.44
C PRO A 223 31.01 -4.20 -3.76
N HIS A 224 30.35 -3.71 -4.82
CA HIS A 224 30.29 -4.34 -6.14
C HIS A 224 29.73 -5.77 -6.16
N GLY A 225 29.10 -6.20 -5.06
CA GLY A 225 28.50 -7.53 -4.92
C GLY A 225 26.98 -7.50 -4.89
N THR A 226 26.42 -8.67 -4.68
CA THR A 226 24.99 -8.90 -4.46
C THR A 226 24.80 -9.64 -3.14
N ALA A 227 23.67 -9.39 -2.48
CA ALA A 227 23.19 -10.17 -1.36
C ALA A 227 21.79 -10.71 -1.69
N MET A 228 21.51 -11.94 -1.29
CA MET A 228 20.19 -12.55 -1.36
C MET A 228 19.71 -12.85 0.06
N THR A 229 18.47 -12.59 0.34
CA THR A 229 17.85 -12.91 1.61
C THR A 229 16.56 -13.69 1.34
N GLN A 230 16.21 -14.57 2.26
CA GLN A 230 15.00 -15.40 2.19
C GLN A 230 14.27 -15.35 3.50
N GLY A 231 12.95 -15.39 3.45
CA GLY A 231 12.08 -15.54 4.60
C GLY A 231 11.07 -16.61 4.33
N PHE A 232 10.55 -17.25 5.37
CA PHE A 232 9.50 -18.24 5.20
C PHE A 232 8.54 -18.19 6.38
N HIS A 233 7.35 -18.71 6.15
CA HIS A 233 6.34 -18.97 7.17
C HIS A 233 5.67 -20.32 6.89
N SER A 234 5.33 -21.04 7.93
CA SER A 234 4.57 -22.28 7.83
C SER A 234 3.19 -22.08 8.41
N PHE A 235 2.18 -22.49 7.67
CA PHE A 235 0.80 -22.49 8.14
C PHE A 235 0.43 -23.86 8.67
N ASP A 236 -0.28 -23.91 9.78
CA ASP A 236 -0.83 -25.12 10.41
C ASP A 236 -2.30 -25.39 10.02
N HIS A 237 -2.85 -24.51 9.18
CA HIS A 237 -4.21 -24.60 8.65
C HIS A 237 -4.25 -24.09 7.19
N PRO A 238 -5.29 -24.44 6.42
CA PRO A 238 -5.45 -23.93 5.07
C PRO A 238 -5.57 -22.41 5.05
N VAL A 239 -4.85 -21.77 4.11
CA VAL A 239 -4.88 -20.32 3.91
C VAL A 239 -5.06 -20.01 2.42
N ARG A 240 -5.55 -18.80 2.14
CA ARG A 240 -5.54 -18.19 0.82
C ARG A 240 -4.62 -16.98 0.84
N ILE A 241 -3.74 -16.86 -0.12
CA ILE A 241 -2.90 -15.67 -0.30
C ILE A 241 -3.65 -14.75 -1.25
N ASP A 242 -4.09 -13.59 -0.76
CA ASP A 242 -4.86 -12.63 -1.54
C ASP A 242 -3.97 -11.57 -2.19
N SER A 243 -2.86 -11.22 -1.55
CA SER A 243 -1.89 -10.25 -2.09
C SER A 243 -0.47 -10.57 -1.65
N PHE A 244 0.47 -10.07 -2.42
CA PHE A 244 1.89 -10.09 -2.09
C PHE A 244 2.51 -8.74 -2.43
N GLN A 245 3.05 -8.06 -1.42
CA GLN A 245 3.79 -6.82 -1.59
C GLN A 245 5.29 -7.07 -1.42
N PRO A 246 6.04 -7.22 -2.52
CA PRO A 246 7.49 -7.30 -2.45
C PRO A 246 8.05 -5.92 -2.10
N HIS A 247 8.64 -5.80 -0.92
CA HIS A 247 9.18 -4.54 -0.43
C HIS A 247 10.70 -4.53 -0.45
N GLY A 248 11.26 -3.43 -0.88
CA GLY A 248 12.68 -3.16 -0.84
C GLY A 248 12.99 -1.68 -1.05
N HIS A 249 14.27 -1.34 -1.05
CA HIS A 249 14.76 0.01 -1.23
C HIS A 249 15.58 0.11 -2.53
N LEU A 250 16.21 1.24 -2.80
CA LEU A 250 16.92 1.58 -4.04
C LEU A 250 17.91 0.51 -4.56
N ARG A 251 18.33 -0.42 -3.72
CA ARG A 251 19.28 -1.49 -4.09
C ARG A 251 18.62 -2.83 -4.38
N MET A 252 17.32 -2.94 -4.14
CA MET A 252 16.57 -4.14 -4.53
C MET A 252 16.55 -4.29 -6.04
N ARG A 253 16.59 -5.53 -6.52
CA ARG A 253 16.51 -5.85 -7.95
C ARG A 253 15.37 -6.77 -8.28
N ALA A 254 15.18 -7.78 -7.45
CA ALA A 254 14.20 -8.83 -7.72
C ALA A 254 13.64 -9.39 -6.42
N ALA A 255 12.45 -9.98 -6.49
CA ALA A 255 11.84 -10.81 -5.47
C ALA A 255 11.00 -11.91 -6.10
N SER A 256 10.88 -13.03 -5.42
CA SER A 256 9.93 -14.09 -5.75
C SER A 256 9.15 -14.53 -4.52
N LEU A 257 7.96 -15.04 -4.73
CA LEU A 257 7.16 -15.75 -3.74
C LEU A 257 6.91 -17.17 -4.22
N GLU A 258 7.21 -18.14 -3.36
CA GLU A 258 7.12 -19.55 -3.66
C GLU A 258 6.34 -20.28 -2.56
N ILE A 259 5.59 -21.31 -2.95
CA ILE A 259 4.95 -22.24 -2.02
C ILE A 259 5.70 -23.57 -2.07
N TYR A 260 6.11 -24.05 -0.92
CA TYR A 260 6.66 -25.40 -0.77
C TYR A 260 5.61 -26.33 -0.12
N TYR A 261 5.36 -27.46 -0.76
CA TYR A 261 4.43 -28.50 -0.33
C TYR A 261 5.23 -29.67 0.26
N PRO A 262 5.31 -29.80 1.61
CA PRO A 262 6.15 -30.81 2.24
C PRO A 262 5.80 -32.25 1.88
N GLU A 263 4.51 -32.56 1.68
CA GLU A 263 4.02 -33.91 1.38
C GLU A 263 4.51 -34.43 0.04
N THR A 264 4.75 -33.54 -0.93
CA THR A 264 5.16 -33.91 -2.29
C THR A 264 6.58 -33.49 -2.62
N GLY A 265 7.20 -32.63 -1.80
CA GLY A 265 8.46 -31.97 -2.09
C GLY A 265 8.39 -30.98 -3.26
N ARG A 266 7.17 -30.62 -3.72
CA ARG A 266 6.95 -29.68 -4.83
C ARG A 266 7.12 -28.25 -4.36
N THR A 267 7.81 -27.47 -5.15
CA THR A 267 7.84 -26.01 -5.04
C THR A 267 7.07 -25.41 -6.20
N GLU A 268 6.27 -24.42 -5.94
CA GLU A 268 5.51 -23.64 -6.92
C GLU A 268 5.81 -22.17 -6.76
N GLN A 269 6.29 -21.54 -7.82
CA GLN A 269 6.49 -20.11 -7.84
C GLN A 269 5.16 -19.42 -8.19
N ILE A 270 4.71 -18.51 -7.33
CA ILE A 270 3.40 -17.86 -7.48
C ILE A 270 3.52 -16.37 -7.81
N SER A 271 4.69 -15.76 -7.56
CA SER A 271 4.95 -14.39 -7.98
C SER A 271 6.44 -14.16 -8.21
N GLN A 272 6.76 -13.28 -9.15
CA GLN A 272 8.13 -12.84 -9.40
C GLN A 272 8.15 -11.41 -9.91
N ILE A 273 9.13 -10.66 -9.41
CA ILE A 273 9.54 -9.36 -9.92
C ILE A 273 11.03 -9.44 -10.24
N SER A 274 11.38 -9.26 -11.50
CA SER A 274 12.78 -9.32 -11.94
C SER A 274 13.41 -7.95 -12.16
N ASN A 275 12.60 -6.91 -12.19
CA ASN A 275 13.04 -5.52 -12.42
C ASN A 275 12.35 -4.57 -11.44
N TRP A 276 12.58 -4.79 -10.16
CA TRP A 276 11.99 -3.99 -9.11
C TRP A 276 12.40 -2.52 -9.22
N SER A 277 11.45 -1.62 -9.01
CA SER A 277 11.66 -0.18 -9.06
C SER A 277 11.16 0.48 -7.78
N ALA A 278 11.99 1.34 -7.18
CA ALA A 278 11.62 2.11 -5.99
C ALA A 278 10.48 3.12 -6.22
N THR A 279 10.17 3.42 -7.47
CA THR A 279 9.08 4.32 -7.87
C THR A 279 7.79 3.57 -8.20
N TRP A 280 7.78 2.25 -8.03
CA TRP A 280 6.64 1.40 -8.32
C TRP A 280 6.31 0.54 -7.11
N HIS A 281 5.34 0.97 -6.33
CA HIS A 281 4.88 0.33 -5.09
C HIS A 281 3.44 -0.16 -5.22
N HIS A 282 3.18 -1.07 -6.17
CA HIS A 282 1.87 -1.72 -6.29
C HIS A 282 1.92 -3.14 -5.76
N SER A 283 0.90 -3.51 -5.03
CA SER A 283 0.66 -4.86 -4.49
C SER A 283 -0.51 -5.53 -5.21
#